data_6d94d380746e49904ec13917a611fec6
#
_entry.id   6d94d380746e49904ec13917a611fec6
#
_cell.length_a   1.000
_cell.length_b   1.000
_cell.length_c   1.000
_cell.angle_alpha   90.00
_cell.angle_beta   90.00
_cell.angle_gamma   90.00
#
_symmetry.space_group_name_H-M   'P 1'
#
loop_
_entity.id
_entity.type
_entity.pdbx_description
1 polymer ?
#
loop_
_entity_poly.entity_id
_entity_poly.type
_entity_poly.pdbx_seq_one_letter_code
_entity_poly.pdbx_strand_id
1 'polypeptide(L)'
;MKKVLVAEDEESIREFIVINLTRSGYIVEQEENGAVALEKFKENEQSFDVAVLDIMMPEVDGLTVCKELRNMSSDLGIIMLSAKTQEMDKVTGLLVGADDYVTKPFSPSELMARVDAVYRRVEMTRGLRKGDSSSDSIIHDEFELNLRNRTLLKNGEMIELTQVEFQIVEYFFKNPNAALSRNDILKQVWGANYFGDEKIVDVNIRRLRMKIEDNPSSPNRLVTIWGLGYKWITKEQ
;
A
#
# COMPACT_ATOMS: atom_id res chain seq x y z
N MET A 1 13.64 4.95 14.11
CA MET A 1 12.53 5.01 15.09
C MET A 1 11.24 4.83 14.30
N LYS A 2 10.25 4.11 14.84
CA LYS A 2 8.96 3.84 14.17
C LYS A 2 8.03 5.04 14.38
N LYS A 3 7.80 5.85 13.34
CA LYS A 3 7.02 7.10 13.46
C LYS A 3 5.70 7.00 12.69
N VAL A 4 4.58 7.28 13.37
CA VAL A 4 3.23 7.20 12.80
C VAL A 4 2.54 8.56 12.90
N LEU A 5 1.92 8.98 11.80
CA LEU A 5 0.99 10.10 11.75
C LEU A 5 -0.44 9.55 11.87
N VAL A 6 -1.22 10.04 12.81
CA VAL A 6 -2.63 9.69 12.99
C VAL A 6 -3.49 10.91 12.71
N ALA A 7 -4.46 10.79 11.81
CA ALA A 7 -5.46 11.82 11.56
C ALA A 7 -6.86 11.22 11.78
N GLU A 8 -7.58 11.73 12.79
CA GLU A 8 -8.87 11.23 13.24
C GLU A 8 -9.58 12.35 13.98
N ASP A 9 -10.79 12.73 13.59
CA ASP A 9 -11.52 13.85 14.20
C ASP A 9 -12.19 13.49 15.54
N GLU A 10 -12.59 12.22 15.73
CA GLU A 10 -13.17 11.78 16.98
C GLU A 10 -12.11 11.55 18.05
N GLU A 11 -12.06 12.41 19.08
CA GLU A 11 -11.05 12.43 20.13
C GLU A 11 -10.90 11.05 20.82
N SER A 12 -12.01 10.39 21.14
CA SER A 12 -12.00 9.09 21.81
C SER A 12 -11.35 7.98 20.99
N ILE A 13 -11.55 7.98 19.65
CA ILE A 13 -10.93 7.04 18.71
C ILE A 13 -9.46 7.42 18.54
N ARG A 14 -9.17 8.70 18.39
CA ARG A 14 -7.79 9.20 18.25
C ARG A 14 -6.93 8.82 19.45
N GLU A 15 -7.41 9.10 20.67
CA GLU A 15 -6.71 8.71 21.89
C GLU A 15 -6.51 7.19 22.02
N PHE A 16 -7.55 6.42 21.68
CA PHE A 16 -7.46 4.96 21.67
C PHE A 16 -6.35 4.47 20.73
N ILE A 17 -6.26 5.02 19.52
CA ILE A 17 -5.22 4.67 18.54
C ILE A 17 -3.83 5.04 19.09
N VAL A 18 -3.68 6.27 19.58
CA VAL A 18 -2.40 6.80 20.10
C VAL A 18 -1.87 5.96 21.26
N ILE A 19 -2.72 5.63 22.22
CA ILE A 19 -2.34 4.82 23.39
C ILE A 19 -1.81 3.46 22.95
N ASN A 20 -2.50 2.78 22.04
CA ASN A 20 -2.10 1.44 21.59
C ASN A 20 -0.82 1.47 20.75
N LEU A 21 -0.67 2.42 19.83
CA LEU A 21 0.55 2.60 19.05
C LEU A 21 1.75 2.92 19.92
N THR A 22 1.60 3.84 20.89
CA THR A 22 2.67 4.22 21.82
C THR A 22 3.10 3.04 22.68
N ARG A 23 2.15 2.24 23.21
CA ARG A 23 2.45 1.02 23.96
C ARG A 23 3.23 -0.02 23.13
N SER A 24 3.05 -0.02 21.82
CA SER A 24 3.77 -0.90 20.89
C SER A 24 5.10 -0.32 20.40
N GLY A 25 5.54 0.79 20.98
CA GLY A 25 6.84 1.40 20.72
C GLY A 25 6.90 2.32 19.50
N TYR A 26 5.75 2.79 19.02
CA TYR A 26 5.69 3.82 17.98
C TYR A 26 5.77 5.22 18.59
N ILE A 27 6.43 6.12 17.88
CA ILE A 27 6.33 7.56 18.11
C ILE A 27 5.13 8.04 17.28
N VAL A 28 4.15 8.63 17.96
CA VAL A 28 2.90 9.03 17.33
C VAL A 28 2.76 10.54 17.33
N GLU A 29 2.54 11.12 16.16
CA GLU A 29 2.00 12.46 16.01
C GLU A 29 0.52 12.35 15.61
N GLN A 30 -0.33 13.16 16.24
CA GLN A 30 -1.77 13.06 16.08
C GLN A 30 -2.36 14.41 15.70
N GLU A 31 -3.32 14.38 14.78
CA GLU A 31 -4.02 15.55 14.28
C GLU A 31 -5.52 15.29 14.22
N GLU A 32 -6.33 16.33 14.43
CA GLU A 32 -7.79 16.22 14.50
C GLU A 32 -8.50 16.42 13.16
N ASN A 33 -7.77 16.85 12.13
CA ASN A 33 -8.30 17.02 10.78
C ASN A 33 -7.24 16.82 9.70
N GLY A 34 -7.70 16.66 8.46
CA GLY A 34 -6.82 16.38 7.34
C GLY A 34 -5.93 17.54 6.92
N ALA A 35 -6.37 18.80 7.11
CA ALA A 35 -5.56 19.97 6.72
C ALA A 35 -4.30 20.06 7.57
N VAL A 36 -4.45 19.97 8.89
CA VAL A 36 -3.31 19.99 9.84
C VAL A 36 -2.40 18.78 9.63
N ALA A 37 -2.96 17.61 9.36
CA ALA A 37 -2.18 16.41 9.07
C ALA A 37 -1.28 16.59 7.82
N LEU A 38 -1.78 17.23 6.77
CA LEU A 38 -0.99 17.55 5.57
C LEU A 38 0.12 18.57 5.85
N GLU A 39 -0.16 19.61 6.63
CA GLU A 39 0.85 20.58 7.04
C GLU A 39 1.95 19.90 7.85
N LYS A 40 1.57 19.07 8.82
CA LYS A 40 2.49 18.33 9.66
C LYS A 40 3.40 17.39 8.85
N PHE A 41 2.82 16.71 7.86
CA PHE A 41 3.59 15.84 6.97
C PHE A 41 4.59 16.64 6.15
N LYS A 42 4.21 17.79 5.58
CA LYS A 42 5.09 18.67 4.79
C LYS A 42 6.29 19.17 5.62
N GLU A 43 6.07 19.53 6.89
CA GLU A 43 7.14 19.95 7.78
C GLU A 43 8.15 18.84 8.08
N ASN A 44 7.71 17.57 8.08
CA ASN A 44 8.47 16.40 8.51
C ASN A 44 8.44 15.25 7.48
N GLU A 45 8.36 15.53 6.20
CA GLU A 45 8.08 14.62 5.09
C GLU A 45 8.81 13.26 5.15
N GLN A 46 10.10 13.27 5.48
CA GLN A 46 10.91 12.06 5.53
C GLN A 46 10.89 11.33 6.88
N SER A 47 10.13 11.80 7.86
CA SER A 47 10.18 11.28 9.22
C SER A 47 9.10 10.24 9.53
N PHE A 48 8.00 10.19 8.78
CA PHE A 48 6.92 9.24 9.01
C PHE A 48 7.13 7.94 8.24
N ASP A 49 6.81 6.83 8.90
CA ASP A 49 6.82 5.49 8.30
C ASP A 49 5.42 5.07 7.87
N VAL A 50 4.41 5.40 8.69
CA VAL A 50 3.02 5.04 8.44
C VAL A 50 2.12 6.24 8.74
N ALA A 51 1.06 6.40 7.93
CA ALA A 51 -0.07 7.28 8.21
C ALA A 51 -1.33 6.44 8.44
N VAL A 52 -2.08 6.74 9.51
CA VAL A 52 -3.39 6.17 9.82
C VAL A 52 -4.40 7.30 9.70
N LEU A 53 -5.32 7.20 8.74
CA LEU A 53 -6.19 8.29 8.33
C LEU A 53 -7.66 7.87 8.42
N ASP A 54 -8.49 8.62 9.16
CA ASP A 54 -9.93 8.47 9.04
C ASP A 54 -10.41 9.02 7.69
N ILE A 55 -11.37 8.34 7.07
CA ILE A 55 -11.97 8.79 5.81
C ILE A 55 -12.84 10.03 6.04
N MET A 56 -13.62 10.03 7.11
CA MET A 56 -14.66 11.03 7.35
C MET A 56 -14.16 12.10 8.31
N MET A 57 -13.29 12.99 7.85
CA MET A 57 -12.81 14.13 8.64
C MET A 57 -13.39 15.45 8.09
N PRO A 58 -13.58 16.47 8.95
CA PRO A 58 -13.97 17.80 8.53
C PRO A 58 -12.88 18.52 7.74
N GLU A 59 -13.22 19.56 7.00
CA GLU A 59 -12.35 20.40 6.17
C GLU A 59 -11.72 19.66 5.00
N VAL A 60 -10.77 18.76 5.28
CA VAL A 60 -10.10 17.92 4.29
C VAL A 60 -10.31 16.45 4.66
N ASP A 61 -11.05 15.71 3.84
CA ASP A 61 -11.31 14.30 4.06
C ASP A 61 -10.07 13.43 3.91
N GLY A 62 -10.10 12.23 4.50
CA GLY A 62 -8.97 11.32 4.49
C GLY A 62 -8.59 10.79 3.11
N LEU A 63 -9.53 10.74 2.15
CA LEU A 63 -9.22 10.32 0.78
C LEU A 63 -8.35 11.37 0.08
N THR A 64 -8.68 12.64 0.28
CA THR A 64 -7.88 13.77 -0.21
C THR A 64 -6.51 13.78 0.44
N VAL A 65 -6.43 13.61 1.77
CA VAL A 65 -5.15 13.49 2.49
C VAL A 65 -4.32 12.32 1.94
N CYS A 66 -4.91 11.13 1.78
CA CYS A 66 -4.23 9.96 1.23
C CYS A 66 -3.63 10.23 -0.14
N LYS A 67 -4.39 10.86 -1.04
CA LYS A 67 -3.93 11.22 -2.38
C LYS A 67 -2.74 12.19 -2.34
N GLU A 68 -2.84 13.24 -1.52
CA GLU A 68 -1.76 14.23 -1.39
C GLU A 68 -0.50 13.62 -0.77
N LEU A 69 -0.63 12.82 0.30
CA LEU A 69 0.49 12.11 0.89
C LEU A 69 1.16 11.15 -0.10
N ARG A 70 0.38 10.46 -0.93
CA ARG A 70 0.90 9.55 -1.94
C ARG A 70 1.63 10.28 -3.07
N ASN A 71 1.18 11.47 -3.45
CA ASN A 71 1.89 12.33 -4.40
C ASN A 71 3.24 12.82 -3.85
N MET A 72 3.34 13.01 -2.53
CA MET A 72 4.57 13.44 -1.87
C MET A 72 5.53 12.28 -1.58
N SER A 73 5.01 11.08 -1.30
CA SER A 73 5.83 9.91 -0.92
C SER A 73 5.21 8.58 -1.39
N SER A 74 5.94 7.86 -2.25
CA SER A 74 5.59 6.49 -2.64
C SER A 74 5.92 5.47 -1.55
N ASP A 75 6.82 5.82 -0.62
CA ASP A 75 7.35 4.92 0.41
C ASP A 75 6.57 4.94 1.73
N LEU A 76 5.75 5.97 1.94
CA LEU A 76 4.88 6.06 3.12
C LEU A 76 3.86 4.93 3.12
N GLY A 77 3.75 4.19 4.23
CA GLY A 77 2.64 3.25 4.41
C GLY A 77 1.37 4.00 4.78
N ILE A 78 0.25 3.76 4.12
CA ILE A 78 -1.02 4.45 4.40
C ILE A 78 -2.12 3.44 4.72
N ILE A 79 -2.73 3.60 5.90
CA ILE A 79 -3.88 2.81 6.36
C ILE A 79 -5.09 3.73 6.49
N MET A 80 -6.21 3.37 5.85
CA MET A 80 -7.47 4.10 5.98
C MET A 80 -8.35 3.50 7.08
N LEU A 81 -8.96 4.34 7.90
CA LEU A 81 -10.02 3.95 8.82
C LEU A 81 -11.37 4.25 8.15
N SER A 82 -12.25 3.26 8.08
CA SER A 82 -13.52 3.34 7.34
C SER A 82 -14.69 2.89 8.20
N ALA A 83 -15.84 3.56 8.11
CA ALA A 83 -17.07 3.06 8.70
C ALA A 83 -17.58 1.81 7.97
N LYS A 84 -18.19 0.88 8.71
CA LYS A 84 -18.62 -0.45 8.23
C LYS A 84 -19.66 -0.41 7.08
N THR A 85 -20.32 0.70 6.89
CA THR A 85 -21.51 0.81 6.02
C THR A 85 -21.24 1.18 4.56
N GLN A 86 -20.00 1.49 4.19
CA GLN A 86 -19.67 2.00 2.86
C GLN A 86 -18.59 1.13 2.20
N GLU A 87 -18.99 0.02 1.54
CA GLU A 87 -18.05 -0.77 0.72
C GLU A 87 -17.38 0.07 -0.38
N MET A 88 -18.08 1.10 -0.88
CA MET A 88 -17.53 2.02 -1.89
C MET A 88 -16.34 2.83 -1.36
N ASP A 89 -16.35 3.22 -0.08
CA ASP A 89 -15.26 4.01 0.52
C ASP A 89 -13.97 3.20 0.65
N LYS A 90 -14.09 1.89 0.96
CA LYS A 90 -12.93 0.99 1.01
C LYS A 90 -12.25 0.86 -0.34
N VAL A 91 -13.04 0.64 -1.40
CA VAL A 91 -12.53 0.53 -2.76
C VAL A 91 -11.95 1.87 -3.21
N THR A 92 -12.61 2.98 -2.90
CA THR A 92 -12.14 4.32 -3.26
C THR A 92 -10.85 4.68 -2.52
N GLY A 93 -10.76 4.44 -1.20
CA GLY A 93 -9.55 4.69 -0.41
C GLY A 93 -8.34 3.90 -0.92
N LEU A 94 -8.54 2.63 -1.23
CA LEU A 94 -7.50 1.82 -1.85
C LEU A 94 -7.14 2.32 -3.25
N LEU A 95 -8.10 2.78 -4.06
CA LEU A 95 -7.84 3.31 -5.40
C LEU A 95 -7.03 4.60 -5.39
N VAL A 96 -7.17 5.46 -4.37
CA VAL A 96 -6.41 6.72 -4.26
C VAL A 96 -5.00 6.56 -3.70
N GLY A 97 -4.62 5.38 -3.18
CA GLY A 97 -3.23 5.15 -2.80
C GLY A 97 -2.98 4.49 -1.45
N ALA A 98 -3.99 4.12 -0.68
CA ALA A 98 -3.80 3.40 0.58
C ALA A 98 -3.22 2.00 0.37
N ASP A 99 -2.47 1.52 1.36
CA ASP A 99 -1.87 0.18 1.38
C ASP A 99 -2.73 -0.84 2.10
N ASP A 100 -3.57 -0.36 3.04
CA ASP A 100 -4.51 -1.18 3.79
C ASP A 100 -5.69 -0.33 4.31
N TYR A 101 -6.70 -0.99 4.86
CA TYR A 101 -7.83 -0.35 5.53
C TYR A 101 -8.26 -1.11 6.77
N VAL A 102 -8.85 -0.39 7.73
CA VAL A 102 -9.43 -0.94 8.96
C VAL A 102 -10.87 -0.46 9.07
N THR A 103 -11.79 -1.37 9.34
CA THR A 103 -13.21 -1.03 9.47
C THR A 103 -13.56 -0.71 10.91
N LYS A 104 -14.15 0.46 11.16
CA LYS A 104 -14.71 0.84 12.48
C LYS A 104 -16.03 0.06 12.74
N PRO A 105 -16.27 -0.47 13.97
CA PRO A 105 -15.32 -0.52 15.10
C PRO A 105 -14.27 -1.61 14.93
N PHE A 106 -13.05 -1.33 15.35
CA PHE A 106 -11.91 -2.26 15.28
C PHE A 106 -11.35 -2.58 16.67
N SER A 107 -10.69 -3.72 16.78
CA SER A 107 -9.96 -4.08 18.00
C SER A 107 -8.54 -3.50 17.99
N PRO A 108 -7.92 -3.26 19.19
CA PRO A 108 -6.51 -2.86 19.27
C PRO A 108 -5.60 -3.82 18.52
N SER A 109 -5.82 -5.12 18.69
CA SER A 109 -5.00 -6.17 18.06
C SER A 109 -5.09 -6.17 16.54
N GLU A 110 -6.25 -5.87 15.96
CA GLU A 110 -6.42 -5.76 14.52
C GLU A 110 -5.65 -4.56 13.98
N LEU A 111 -5.87 -3.37 14.55
CA LEU A 111 -5.16 -2.15 14.13
C LEU A 111 -3.64 -2.35 14.21
N MET A 112 -3.15 -2.86 15.35
CA MET A 112 -1.72 -3.07 15.56
C MET A 112 -1.11 -4.04 14.57
N ALA A 113 -1.78 -5.17 14.30
CA ALA A 113 -1.31 -6.17 13.34
C ALA A 113 -1.15 -5.56 11.93
N ARG A 114 -2.07 -4.68 11.52
CA ARG A 114 -2.03 -3.99 10.22
C ARG A 114 -0.93 -2.93 10.19
N VAL A 115 -0.81 -2.09 11.23
CA VAL A 115 0.25 -1.08 11.31
C VAL A 115 1.63 -1.75 11.30
N ASP A 116 1.82 -2.83 12.05
CA ASP A 116 3.07 -3.59 12.05
C ASP A 116 3.36 -4.23 10.68
N ALA A 117 2.35 -4.73 9.98
CA ALA A 117 2.52 -5.31 8.65
C ALA A 117 2.91 -4.24 7.62
N VAL A 118 2.26 -3.07 7.66
CA VAL A 118 2.60 -1.93 6.78
C VAL A 118 3.98 -1.39 7.11
N TYR A 119 4.28 -1.14 8.40
CA TYR A 119 5.60 -0.67 8.84
C TYR A 119 6.74 -1.60 8.39
N ARG A 120 6.56 -2.91 8.57
CA ARG A 120 7.57 -3.90 8.16
C ARG A 120 7.88 -3.82 6.66
N ARG A 121 6.88 -3.56 5.81
CA ARG A 121 7.08 -3.33 4.37
C ARG A 121 7.92 -2.08 4.10
N VAL A 122 7.60 -0.97 4.78
CA VAL A 122 8.36 0.29 4.69
C VAL A 122 9.82 0.10 5.12
N GLU A 123 10.05 -0.59 6.23
CA GLU A 123 11.40 -0.84 6.77
C GLU A 123 12.25 -1.70 5.83
N MET A 124 11.69 -2.76 5.26
CA MET A 124 12.37 -3.62 4.28
C MET A 124 12.84 -2.82 3.07
N THR A 125 12.03 -1.88 2.59
CA THR A 125 12.39 -1.03 1.45
C THR A 125 13.57 -0.11 1.76
N ARG A 126 13.58 0.53 2.92
CA ARG A 126 14.68 1.41 3.33
C ARG A 126 15.99 0.65 3.56
N GLY A 127 15.90 -0.59 4.03
CA GLY A 127 17.07 -1.44 4.28
C GLY A 127 17.79 -1.87 3.00
N LEU A 128 17.07 -2.12 1.91
CA LEU A 128 17.62 -2.59 0.64
C LEU A 128 18.35 -1.52 -0.17
N ARG A 129 18.03 -0.23 0.04
CA ARG A 129 18.67 0.90 -0.68
C ARG A 129 20.15 1.14 -0.32
N LYS A 130 20.72 0.46 0.68
CA LYS A 130 22.07 0.75 1.23
C LYS A 130 23.22 -0.12 0.69
N GLY A 131 23.08 -0.89 -0.36
CA GLY A 131 24.12 -1.78 -0.80
C GLY A 131 24.42 -1.74 -2.31
N ASP A 132 25.69 -1.89 -2.70
CA ASP A 132 26.23 -1.76 -4.07
C ASP A 132 26.12 -3.04 -4.93
N SER A 133 25.95 -2.86 -6.24
CA SER A 133 26.15 -3.72 -7.44
C SER A 133 25.01 -4.64 -7.96
N SER A 134 24.87 -4.61 -9.13
CA SER A 134 24.43 -5.01 -10.46
C SER A 134 24.10 -6.50 -10.69
N SER A 135 23.13 -7.16 -10.07
CA SER A 135 22.65 -8.45 -10.60
C SER A 135 21.24 -8.90 -10.20
N ASP A 136 20.46 -8.03 -9.56
CA ASP A 136 19.15 -8.45 -9.05
C ASP A 136 17.98 -7.91 -9.89
N SER A 137 18.13 -7.86 -11.24
CA SER A 137 17.05 -7.51 -12.14
C SER A 137 16.41 -8.77 -12.73
N ILE A 138 15.08 -8.80 -12.76
CA ILE A 138 14.29 -9.77 -13.52
C ILE A 138 13.71 -9.04 -14.72
N ILE A 139 13.99 -9.56 -15.94
CA ILE A 139 13.53 -8.96 -17.18
C ILE A 139 12.48 -9.86 -17.82
N HIS A 140 11.34 -9.29 -18.12
CA HIS A 140 10.28 -9.93 -18.89
C HIS A 140 9.80 -8.97 -19.99
N ASP A 141 10.14 -9.28 -21.23
CA ASP A 141 9.83 -8.52 -22.44
C ASP A 141 10.31 -7.04 -22.31
N GLU A 142 9.39 -6.09 -22.32
CA GLU A 142 9.65 -4.66 -22.18
C GLU A 142 9.82 -4.18 -20.73
N PHE A 143 9.69 -5.08 -19.75
CA PHE A 143 9.76 -4.74 -18.33
C PHE A 143 11.05 -5.24 -17.67
N GLU A 144 11.68 -4.37 -16.88
CA GLU A 144 12.81 -4.69 -16.02
C GLU A 144 12.47 -4.36 -14.57
N LEU A 145 12.41 -5.37 -13.71
CA LEU A 145 12.21 -5.24 -12.27
C LEU A 145 13.54 -5.35 -11.55
N ASN A 146 14.03 -4.26 -10.98
CA ASN A 146 15.20 -4.27 -10.11
C ASN A 146 14.78 -4.51 -8.65
N LEU A 147 15.11 -5.69 -8.13
CA LEU A 147 14.70 -6.11 -6.79
C LEU A 147 15.37 -5.28 -5.69
N ARG A 148 16.58 -4.82 -5.94
CA ARG A 148 17.38 -4.08 -4.97
C ARG A 148 16.94 -2.62 -4.84
N ASN A 149 16.85 -1.94 -5.97
CA ASN A 149 16.43 -0.53 -6.01
C ASN A 149 14.91 -0.40 -5.92
N ARG A 150 14.18 -1.53 -6.00
CA ARG A 150 12.72 -1.62 -6.00
C ARG A 150 12.10 -0.72 -7.08
N THR A 151 12.67 -0.79 -8.26
CA THR A 151 12.20 -0.03 -9.43
C THR A 151 11.67 -0.96 -10.50
N LEU A 152 10.64 -0.51 -11.19
CA LEU A 152 10.11 -1.13 -12.39
C LEU A 152 10.32 -0.19 -13.57
N LEU A 153 10.96 -0.68 -14.62
CA LEU A 153 11.07 0.04 -15.89
C LEU A 153 10.18 -0.63 -16.93
N LYS A 154 9.55 0.17 -17.81
CA LYS A 154 8.88 -0.28 -19.03
C LYS A 154 9.54 0.43 -20.21
N ASN A 155 10.15 -0.30 -21.12
CA ASN A 155 10.94 0.28 -22.24
C ASN A 155 12.02 1.29 -21.77
N GLY A 156 12.60 1.09 -20.59
CA GLY A 156 13.59 2.00 -20.01
C GLY A 156 13.02 3.19 -19.24
N GLU A 157 11.71 3.41 -19.26
CA GLU A 157 11.04 4.46 -18.49
C GLU A 157 10.58 3.93 -17.12
N MET A 158 10.82 4.73 -16.08
CA MET A 158 10.50 4.35 -14.70
C MET A 158 8.99 4.42 -14.43
N ILE A 159 8.45 3.35 -13.88
CA ILE A 159 7.07 3.30 -13.37
C ILE A 159 7.13 3.42 -11.84
N GLU A 160 6.53 4.48 -11.31
CA GLU A 160 6.41 4.66 -9.86
C GLU A 160 5.40 3.69 -9.26
N LEU A 161 5.89 2.84 -8.37
CA LEU A 161 5.08 1.85 -7.64
C LEU A 161 5.07 2.17 -6.15
N THR A 162 3.91 1.95 -5.52
CA THR A 162 3.87 1.87 -4.06
C THR A 162 4.54 0.58 -3.58
N GLN A 163 4.77 0.47 -2.29
CA GLN A 163 5.36 -0.72 -1.67
C GLN A 163 4.58 -2.00 -1.98
N VAL A 164 3.25 -1.92 -1.86
CA VAL A 164 2.33 -3.04 -2.13
C VAL A 164 2.36 -3.41 -3.60
N GLU A 165 2.27 -2.43 -4.49
CA GLU A 165 2.32 -2.65 -5.93
C GLU A 165 3.63 -3.31 -6.37
N PHE A 166 4.76 -2.85 -5.81
CA PHE A 166 6.06 -3.46 -6.08
C PHE A 166 6.09 -4.93 -5.65
N GLN A 167 5.63 -5.26 -4.44
CA GLN A 167 5.62 -6.64 -3.96
C GLN A 167 4.71 -7.55 -4.79
N ILE A 168 3.59 -7.03 -5.29
CA ILE A 168 2.72 -7.77 -6.20
C ILE A 168 3.46 -8.06 -7.52
N VAL A 169 4.10 -7.05 -8.12
CA VAL A 169 4.87 -7.23 -9.36
C VAL A 169 6.03 -8.21 -9.14
N GLU A 170 6.77 -8.07 -8.03
CA GLU A 170 7.85 -8.99 -7.67
C GLU A 170 7.36 -10.44 -7.60
N TYR A 171 6.20 -10.66 -6.99
CA TYR A 171 5.64 -12.00 -6.88
C TYR A 171 5.26 -12.59 -8.25
N PHE A 172 4.68 -11.78 -9.14
CA PHE A 172 4.41 -12.20 -10.51
C PHE A 172 5.67 -12.44 -11.33
N PHE A 173 6.69 -11.60 -11.18
CA PHE A 173 7.95 -11.74 -11.92
C PHE A 173 8.74 -12.99 -11.51
N LYS A 174 8.61 -13.40 -10.25
CA LYS A 174 9.17 -14.67 -9.78
C LYS A 174 8.35 -15.89 -10.21
N ASN A 175 7.12 -15.70 -10.70
CA ASN A 175 6.20 -16.75 -11.13
C ASN A 175 5.58 -16.44 -12.51
N PRO A 176 6.39 -16.23 -13.57
CA PRO A 176 5.88 -15.87 -14.88
C PRO A 176 4.99 -16.97 -15.44
N ASN A 177 3.95 -16.57 -16.13
CA ASN A 177 2.95 -17.47 -16.74
C ASN A 177 2.22 -18.42 -15.76
N ALA A 178 2.46 -18.31 -14.45
CA ALA A 178 1.70 -19.04 -13.45
C ALA A 178 0.41 -18.29 -13.06
N ALA A 179 -0.68 -19.04 -12.90
CA ALA A 179 -1.92 -18.51 -12.35
C ALA A 179 -1.82 -18.44 -10.82
N LEU A 180 -1.84 -17.26 -10.24
CA LEU A 180 -1.75 -17.01 -8.80
C LEU A 180 -3.14 -16.71 -8.26
N SER A 181 -3.54 -17.41 -7.19
CA SER A 181 -4.83 -17.14 -6.55
C SER A 181 -4.80 -15.82 -5.78
N ARG A 182 -5.99 -15.22 -5.57
CA ARG A 182 -6.11 -14.02 -4.71
C ARG A 182 -5.54 -14.26 -3.32
N ASN A 183 -5.82 -15.42 -2.77
CA ASN A 183 -5.33 -15.81 -1.44
C ASN A 183 -3.80 -15.97 -1.39
N ASP A 184 -3.17 -16.51 -2.45
CA ASP A 184 -1.70 -16.61 -2.51
C ASP A 184 -1.06 -15.23 -2.59
N ILE A 185 -1.61 -14.35 -3.44
CA ILE A 185 -1.15 -12.95 -3.54
C ILE A 185 -1.34 -12.25 -2.18
N LEU A 186 -2.50 -12.42 -1.55
CA LEU A 186 -2.81 -11.83 -0.26
C LEU A 186 -1.80 -12.27 0.81
N LYS A 187 -1.57 -13.57 0.94
CA LYS A 187 -0.62 -14.14 1.92
C LYS A 187 0.81 -13.67 1.67
N GLN A 188 1.22 -13.62 0.40
CA GLN A 188 2.57 -13.22 0.03
C GLN A 188 2.84 -11.75 0.34
N VAL A 189 1.89 -10.86 0.07
CA VAL A 189 2.07 -9.41 0.16
C VAL A 189 1.67 -8.87 1.53
N TRP A 190 0.54 -9.32 2.10
CA TRP A 190 0.05 -8.84 3.40
C TRP A 190 0.42 -9.74 4.58
N GLY A 191 0.84 -10.98 4.29
CA GLY A 191 1.26 -11.96 5.29
C GLY A 191 0.21 -13.06 5.52
N ALA A 192 0.68 -14.23 5.99
CA ALA A 192 -0.16 -15.42 6.18
C ALA A 192 -1.31 -15.22 7.19
N ASN A 193 -1.14 -14.30 8.14
CA ASN A 193 -2.12 -13.99 9.19
C ASN A 193 -2.94 -12.74 8.89
N TYR A 194 -3.04 -12.34 7.63
CA TYR A 194 -3.87 -11.21 7.24
C TYR A 194 -5.36 -11.62 7.24
N PHE A 195 -6.17 -10.90 8.02
CA PHE A 195 -7.61 -11.16 8.20
C PHE A 195 -8.50 -10.20 7.40
N GLY A 196 -7.96 -9.50 6.41
CA GLY A 196 -8.71 -8.56 5.58
C GLY A 196 -9.40 -9.22 4.38
N ASP A 197 -10.16 -8.40 3.65
CA ASP A 197 -10.90 -8.83 2.47
C ASP A 197 -9.96 -9.03 1.27
N GLU A 198 -10.11 -10.12 0.53
CA GLU A 198 -9.38 -10.40 -0.72
C GLU A 198 -9.58 -9.31 -1.79
N LYS A 199 -10.63 -8.50 -1.70
CA LYS A 199 -10.87 -7.35 -2.59
C LYS A 199 -9.71 -6.36 -2.62
N ILE A 200 -8.87 -6.31 -1.56
CA ILE A 200 -7.66 -5.47 -1.55
C ILE A 200 -6.70 -5.87 -2.68
N VAL A 201 -6.64 -7.15 -3.04
CA VAL A 201 -5.85 -7.64 -4.17
C VAL A 201 -6.42 -7.08 -5.48
N ASP A 202 -7.73 -7.18 -5.70
CA ASP A 202 -8.37 -6.73 -6.95
C ASP A 202 -8.17 -5.23 -7.18
N VAL A 203 -8.24 -4.43 -6.12
CA VAL A 203 -8.00 -2.98 -6.19
C VAL A 203 -6.55 -2.68 -6.57
N ASN A 204 -5.58 -3.34 -5.95
CA ASN A 204 -4.16 -3.15 -6.28
C ASN A 204 -3.82 -3.64 -7.69
N ILE A 205 -4.41 -4.75 -8.15
CA ILE A 205 -4.30 -5.20 -9.55
C ILE A 205 -4.86 -4.14 -10.52
N ARG A 206 -6.00 -3.53 -10.20
CA ARG A 206 -6.55 -2.45 -11.03
C ARG A 206 -5.59 -1.24 -11.09
N ARG A 207 -5.02 -0.82 -9.96
CA ARG A 207 -4.02 0.26 -9.91
C ARG A 207 -2.78 -0.07 -10.74
N LEU A 208 -2.25 -1.29 -10.59
CA LEU A 208 -1.12 -1.76 -11.39
C LEU A 208 -1.43 -1.70 -12.88
N ARG A 209 -2.59 -2.20 -13.31
CA ARG A 209 -2.99 -2.14 -14.73
C ARG A 209 -3.00 -0.71 -15.26
N MET A 210 -3.45 0.27 -14.47
CA MET A 210 -3.46 1.68 -14.86
C MET A 210 -2.04 2.23 -15.10
N LYS A 211 -1.01 1.61 -14.51
CA LYS A 211 0.39 2.03 -14.64
C LYS A 211 1.17 1.26 -15.70
N ILE A 212 0.86 -0.03 -15.90
CA ILE A 212 1.67 -0.92 -16.74
C ILE A 212 1.03 -1.27 -18.08
N GLU A 213 -0.30 -1.29 -18.18
CA GLU A 213 -1.01 -1.67 -19.40
C GLU A 213 -1.27 -0.48 -20.29
N ASP A 214 -1.18 -0.67 -21.60
CA ASP A 214 -1.58 0.34 -22.57
C ASP A 214 -3.10 0.54 -22.57
N ASN A 215 -3.86 -0.52 -22.33
CA ASN A 215 -5.31 -0.49 -22.10
C ASN A 215 -5.67 -1.27 -20.82
N PRO A 216 -5.86 -0.58 -19.68
CA PRO A 216 -6.19 -1.23 -18.40
C PRO A 216 -7.48 -2.06 -18.40
N SER A 217 -8.45 -1.73 -19.28
CA SER A 217 -9.72 -2.45 -19.41
C SER A 217 -9.61 -3.73 -20.24
N SER A 218 -8.55 -3.85 -21.06
CA SER A 218 -8.22 -5.04 -21.85
C SER A 218 -6.75 -5.41 -21.63
N PRO A 219 -6.39 -5.91 -20.45
CA PRO A 219 -5.01 -6.12 -20.07
C PRO A 219 -4.38 -7.28 -20.85
N ASN A 220 -3.14 -7.11 -21.28
CA ASN A 220 -2.36 -8.10 -22.02
C ASN A 220 -1.24 -8.71 -21.16
N ARG A 221 -0.79 -8.01 -20.11
CA ARG A 221 0.30 -8.45 -19.23
C ARG A 221 -0.23 -9.05 -17.94
N LEU A 222 -1.07 -8.34 -17.24
CA LEU A 222 -1.63 -8.76 -15.96
C LEU A 222 -3.10 -9.17 -16.16
N VAL A 223 -3.31 -10.40 -16.61
CA VAL A 223 -4.63 -10.91 -17.01
C VAL A 223 -5.39 -11.55 -15.85
N THR A 224 -6.73 -11.56 -15.95
CA THR A 224 -7.60 -12.24 -14.98
C THR A 224 -7.77 -13.70 -15.36
N ILE A 225 -7.58 -14.59 -14.40
CA ILE A 225 -7.96 -16.00 -14.50
C ILE A 225 -9.26 -16.18 -13.71
N TRP A 226 -10.36 -16.29 -14.44
CA TRP A 226 -11.70 -16.33 -13.87
C TRP A 226 -11.86 -17.46 -12.83
N GLY A 227 -12.45 -17.12 -11.69
CA GLY A 227 -12.64 -18.06 -10.57
C GLY A 227 -11.40 -18.36 -9.75
N LEU A 228 -10.18 -17.90 -10.14
CA LEU A 228 -8.94 -18.15 -9.42
C LEU A 228 -8.26 -16.85 -8.95
N GLY A 229 -7.81 -16.02 -9.88
CA GLY A 229 -7.01 -14.86 -9.56
C GLY A 229 -6.40 -14.20 -10.80
N TYR A 230 -5.08 -14.10 -10.84
CA TYR A 230 -4.37 -13.32 -11.86
C TYR A 230 -3.13 -14.04 -12.37
N LYS A 231 -2.62 -13.60 -13.52
CA LYS A 231 -1.45 -14.17 -14.16
C LYS A 231 -0.69 -13.07 -14.90
N TRP A 232 0.62 -13.06 -14.78
CA TRP A 232 1.50 -12.24 -15.62
C TRP A 232 1.86 -13.01 -16.88
N ILE A 233 1.56 -12.45 -18.03
CA ILE A 233 1.87 -13.05 -19.33
C ILE A 233 3.20 -12.51 -19.83
N THR A 234 4.15 -13.39 -20.11
CA THR A 234 5.35 -13.11 -20.88
C THR A 234 5.18 -13.63 -22.30
N LYS A 235 5.80 -12.96 -23.29
CA LYS A 235 5.92 -13.54 -24.63
C LYS A 235 6.81 -14.77 -24.52
N GLU A 236 6.37 -15.89 -25.08
CA GLU A 236 7.24 -17.06 -25.19
C GLU A 236 8.48 -16.66 -26.00
N GLN A 237 9.67 -16.96 -25.47
CA GLN A 237 10.94 -16.88 -26.21
C GLN A 237 11.06 -18.05 -27.17
#